data_ad55a4591b2ec783a0f0902e5ce98719
#
_entry.id   ad55a4591b2ec783a0f0902e5ce98719
#
_cell.length_a   1.000
_cell.length_b   1.000
_cell.length_c   1.000
_cell.angle_alpha   90.00
_cell.angle_beta   90.00
_cell.angle_gamma   90.00
#
_symmetry.space_group_name_H-M   'P 1'
#
loop_
_entity.id
_entity.type
_entity.pdbx_description
1 polymer ?
#
loop_
_entity_poly.entity_id
_entity_poly.type
_entity_poly.pdbx_seq_one_letter_code
_entity_poly.pdbx_strand_id
1 'polypeptide(L)'
;MTDPIRTFKEQLNTWGIQKTPFVFLVDYLAEKPLAWRVDHIDSTAIRYNLNGFTNVIGSKSDLPENILFQKSPVAFSEYQKKFDHVISNLRAGNSFLVNLSAPTPIQTNLSLADIFEHSDAPYRFWKKDHFVCFSPEIFIKIKEGKFISSFPMKGTIDAALSDAQNLILSDPKESAEHATIVDLIRNDLSIVADKVWVERYRYIDRINTNDKVLLQVSSEIAGILPENFNGEYGDLIMKLLPAGSITGAPKPSTQRIISEAEEYERGYYTGVMGYFDGENFESAVMIRYIENQNGNLIFKSGGGITASSQAIHEYQEIIDKVYLPIRHAS
;
A
#
# COMPACT_ATOMS: atom_id res chain seq x y z
N MET A 1 -26.59 -11.23 -13.67
CA MET A 1 -25.34 -11.33 -12.89
C MET A 1 -25.38 -10.23 -11.85
N THR A 2 -25.12 -10.54 -10.58
CA THR A 2 -25.03 -9.54 -9.51
C THR A 2 -23.79 -8.68 -9.73
N ASP A 3 -23.92 -7.38 -9.55
CA ASP A 3 -22.80 -6.44 -9.59
C ASP A 3 -21.82 -6.76 -8.43
N PRO A 4 -20.56 -7.15 -8.72
CA PRO A 4 -19.61 -7.54 -7.66
C PRO A 4 -19.32 -6.40 -6.68
N ILE A 5 -19.30 -5.15 -7.14
CA ILE A 5 -19.10 -3.98 -6.30
C ILE A 5 -20.26 -3.81 -5.32
N ARG A 6 -21.47 -3.91 -5.81
CA ARG A 6 -22.68 -3.84 -4.98
C ARG A 6 -22.71 -4.95 -3.94
N THR A 7 -22.43 -6.19 -4.37
CA THR A 7 -22.39 -7.34 -3.46
C THR A 7 -21.35 -7.15 -2.35
N PHE A 8 -20.15 -6.71 -2.69
CA PHE A 8 -19.07 -6.41 -1.73
C PHE A 8 -19.51 -5.35 -0.71
N LYS A 9 -20.07 -4.23 -1.15
CA LYS A 9 -20.55 -3.16 -0.29
C LYS A 9 -21.61 -3.68 0.69
N GLU A 10 -22.61 -4.38 0.20
CA GLU A 10 -23.70 -4.94 1.00
C GLU A 10 -23.19 -5.95 2.04
N GLN A 11 -22.19 -6.77 1.67
CA GLN A 11 -21.56 -7.71 2.61
C GLN A 11 -20.84 -7.00 3.75
N LEU A 12 -19.91 -6.08 3.43
CA LEU A 12 -19.15 -5.37 4.46
C LEU A 12 -20.04 -4.51 5.35
N ASN A 13 -21.06 -3.85 4.80
CA ASN A 13 -22.03 -3.09 5.56
C ASN A 13 -22.83 -4.00 6.52
N THR A 14 -23.33 -5.12 6.01
CA THR A 14 -24.07 -6.08 6.84
C THR A 14 -23.22 -6.63 7.96
N TRP A 15 -22.00 -7.08 7.66
CA TRP A 15 -21.09 -7.64 8.65
C TRP A 15 -20.60 -6.59 9.66
N GLY A 16 -20.35 -5.37 9.21
CA GLY A 16 -19.98 -4.26 10.11
C GLY A 16 -21.08 -3.92 11.11
N ILE A 17 -22.31 -3.76 10.64
CA ILE A 17 -23.48 -3.50 11.50
C ILE A 17 -23.71 -4.66 12.50
N GLN A 18 -23.52 -5.91 12.05
CA GLN A 18 -23.63 -7.11 12.88
C GLN A 18 -22.40 -7.37 13.77
N LYS A 19 -21.38 -6.56 13.69
CA LYS A 19 -20.08 -6.76 14.36
C LYS A 19 -19.44 -8.12 14.06
N THR A 20 -19.66 -8.64 12.86
CA THR A 20 -19.11 -9.91 12.38
C THR A 20 -17.71 -9.66 11.82
N PRO A 21 -16.65 -10.31 12.35
CA PRO A 21 -15.30 -10.15 11.83
C PRO A 21 -15.16 -10.57 10.37
N PHE A 22 -14.43 -9.75 9.60
CA PHE A 22 -14.17 -10.01 8.18
C PHE A 22 -12.79 -9.54 7.73
N VAL A 23 -12.35 -10.07 6.59
CA VAL A 23 -11.16 -9.65 5.86
C VAL A 23 -11.57 -9.32 4.44
N PHE A 24 -10.92 -8.34 3.82
CA PHE A 24 -11.25 -7.93 2.45
C PHE A 24 -10.01 -7.53 1.64
N LEU A 25 -10.19 -7.56 0.32
CA LEU A 25 -9.28 -7.03 -0.68
C LEU A 25 -10.05 -6.18 -1.67
N VAL A 26 -9.48 -5.06 -2.10
CA VAL A 26 -9.98 -4.29 -3.23
C VAL A 26 -8.82 -4.02 -4.19
N ASP A 27 -9.00 -4.29 -5.46
CA ASP A 27 -8.03 -4.00 -6.51
C ASP A 27 -7.92 -2.49 -6.78
N TYR A 28 -6.89 -2.08 -7.52
CA TYR A 28 -6.61 -0.66 -7.79
C TYR A 28 -7.77 0.10 -8.43
N LEU A 29 -8.49 -0.53 -9.35
CA LEU A 29 -9.65 0.07 -10.03
C LEU A 29 -10.96 -0.11 -9.26
N ALA A 30 -10.93 -0.83 -8.14
CA ALA A 30 -12.10 -1.19 -7.35
C ALA A 30 -13.20 -1.95 -8.13
N GLU A 31 -12.79 -2.75 -9.12
CA GLU A 31 -13.68 -3.53 -9.99
C GLU A 31 -13.84 -4.99 -9.55
N LYS A 32 -12.83 -5.52 -8.85
CA LYS A 32 -12.74 -6.94 -8.45
C LYS A 32 -12.57 -7.09 -6.93
N PRO A 33 -13.44 -6.45 -6.11
CA PRO A 33 -13.34 -6.55 -4.66
C PRO A 33 -13.71 -7.95 -4.17
N LEU A 34 -13.06 -8.39 -3.08
CA LEU A 34 -13.28 -9.67 -2.42
C LEU A 34 -13.46 -9.47 -0.93
N ALA A 35 -14.36 -10.22 -0.31
CA ALA A 35 -14.58 -10.20 1.13
C ALA A 35 -14.89 -11.59 1.67
N TRP A 36 -14.45 -11.85 2.89
CA TRP A 36 -14.66 -13.10 3.60
C TRP A 36 -14.95 -12.85 5.08
N ARG A 37 -15.89 -13.57 5.63
CA ARG A 37 -16.00 -13.72 7.08
C ARG A 37 -14.81 -14.55 7.57
N VAL A 38 -14.24 -14.15 8.70
CA VAL A 38 -13.03 -14.80 9.25
C VAL A 38 -13.25 -16.30 9.49
N ASP A 39 -14.42 -16.67 9.98
CA ASP A 39 -14.81 -18.07 10.26
C ASP A 39 -15.00 -18.94 9.01
N HIS A 40 -15.00 -18.36 7.81
CA HIS A 40 -15.16 -19.04 6.54
C HIS A 40 -13.89 -19.04 5.67
N ILE A 41 -12.76 -18.54 6.19
CA ILE A 41 -11.51 -18.49 5.40
C ILE A 41 -10.76 -19.82 5.52
N ASP A 42 -10.55 -20.46 4.37
CA ASP A 42 -9.66 -21.61 4.25
C ASP A 42 -8.19 -21.13 4.25
N SER A 43 -7.46 -21.42 5.33
CA SER A 43 -6.05 -21.06 5.48
C SER A 43 -5.10 -21.77 4.50
N THR A 44 -5.56 -22.80 3.80
CA THR A 44 -4.80 -23.44 2.72
C THR A 44 -4.86 -22.68 1.41
N ALA A 45 -5.83 -21.78 1.26
CA ALA A 45 -6.05 -20.95 0.08
C ALA A 45 -5.71 -19.48 0.33
N ILE A 46 -5.95 -18.97 1.54
CA ILE A 46 -5.74 -17.57 1.93
C ILE A 46 -5.09 -17.52 3.31
N ARG A 47 -3.95 -16.84 3.38
CA ARG A 47 -3.27 -16.54 4.65
C ARG A 47 -3.09 -15.04 4.78
N TYR A 48 -3.26 -14.53 5.99
CA TYR A 48 -3.03 -13.13 6.29
C TYR A 48 -2.45 -12.94 7.69
N ASN A 49 -1.70 -11.88 7.84
CA ASN A 49 -1.32 -11.28 9.11
C ASN A 49 -1.39 -9.75 8.90
N LEU A 50 -2.41 -9.15 9.44
CA LEU A 50 -2.71 -7.73 9.27
C LEU A 50 -2.52 -7.08 10.64
N ASN A 51 -1.28 -6.65 10.90
CA ASN A 51 -0.87 -6.03 12.16
C ASN A 51 -1.22 -6.86 13.41
N GLY A 52 -1.01 -8.18 13.32
CA GLY A 52 -1.32 -9.14 14.39
C GLY A 52 -2.68 -9.82 14.29
N PHE A 53 -3.62 -9.28 13.53
CA PHE A 53 -4.85 -10.00 13.18
C PHE A 53 -4.55 -11.04 12.11
N THR A 54 -4.59 -12.33 12.47
CA THR A 54 -4.03 -13.40 11.64
C THR A 54 -4.84 -14.70 11.70
N ASN A 55 -4.82 -15.46 10.59
CA ASN A 55 -5.30 -16.83 10.55
C ASN A 55 -4.17 -17.86 10.49
N VAL A 56 -2.92 -17.44 10.68
CA VAL A 56 -1.76 -18.33 10.67
C VAL A 56 -1.46 -18.83 12.06
N ILE A 57 -1.49 -20.14 12.23
CA ILE A 57 -1.17 -20.85 13.48
C ILE A 57 -0.06 -21.86 13.16
N GLY A 58 1.01 -21.84 13.93
CA GLY A 58 2.10 -22.82 13.83
C GLY A 58 3.47 -22.21 13.54
N SER A 59 4.47 -23.08 13.32
CA SER A 59 5.84 -22.71 13.00
C SER A 59 5.96 -22.35 11.51
N LYS A 60 6.94 -21.49 11.20
CA LYS A 60 7.33 -21.19 9.83
C LYS A 60 7.94 -22.45 9.18
N SER A 61 7.81 -22.55 7.85
CA SER A 61 8.53 -23.55 7.04
C SER A 61 10.05 -23.34 7.12
N ASP A 62 10.82 -24.40 6.88
CA ASP A 62 12.27 -24.25 6.76
C ASP A 62 12.60 -23.59 5.42
N LEU A 63 13.51 -22.63 5.46
CA LEU A 63 14.04 -22.00 4.25
C LEU A 63 15.19 -22.84 3.67
N PRO A 64 15.41 -22.80 2.34
CA PRO A 64 16.59 -23.38 1.75
C PRO A 64 17.86 -22.69 2.29
N GLU A 65 18.96 -23.43 2.46
CA GLU A 65 20.25 -22.91 2.93
C GLU A 65 20.74 -21.71 2.10
N ASN A 66 20.50 -21.75 0.79
CA ASN A 66 20.87 -20.69 -0.15
C ASN A 66 19.61 -20.14 -0.82
N ILE A 67 19.29 -18.89 -0.54
CA ILE A 67 18.19 -18.18 -1.18
C ILE A 67 18.69 -17.57 -2.48
N LEU A 68 18.07 -17.99 -3.59
CA LEU A 68 18.30 -17.40 -4.91
C LEU A 68 17.33 -16.25 -5.11
N PHE A 69 17.86 -15.12 -5.60
CA PHE A 69 17.04 -13.99 -5.99
C PHE A 69 17.68 -13.23 -7.14
N GLN A 70 16.98 -13.17 -8.25
CA GLN A 70 17.37 -12.38 -9.42
C GLN A 70 16.20 -11.50 -9.85
N LYS A 71 16.49 -10.27 -10.28
CA LYS A 71 15.51 -9.32 -10.80
C LYS A 71 15.92 -8.83 -12.17
N SER A 72 14.94 -8.69 -13.07
CA SER A 72 15.12 -8.23 -14.45
C SER A 72 14.24 -6.98 -14.68
N PRO A 73 14.68 -5.79 -14.22
CA PRO A 73 13.91 -4.56 -14.39
C PRO A 73 13.76 -4.19 -15.87
N VAL A 74 12.71 -3.43 -16.19
CA VAL A 74 12.57 -2.81 -17.51
C VAL A 74 13.79 -1.94 -17.83
N ALA A 75 14.17 -1.81 -19.11
CA ALA A 75 15.30 -0.97 -19.48
C ALA A 75 15.05 0.50 -19.12
N PHE A 76 16.09 1.24 -18.70
CA PHE A 76 15.95 2.67 -18.36
C PHE A 76 15.33 3.48 -19.50
N SER A 77 15.66 3.21 -20.75
CA SER A 77 15.07 3.90 -21.90
C SER A 77 13.58 3.68 -22.09
N GLU A 78 13.04 2.56 -21.62
CA GLU A 78 11.61 2.26 -21.60
C GLU A 78 10.93 3.01 -20.44
N TYR A 79 11.52 2.92 -19.24
CA TYR A 79 11.04 3.68 -18.09
C TYR A 79 11.04 5.19 -18.35
N GLN A 80 12.09 5.72 -19.00
CA GLN A 80 12.22 7.14 -19.35
C GLN A 80 11.03 7.63 -20.17
N LYS A 81 10.56 6.86 -21.15
CA LYS A 81 9.39 7.25 -21.97
C LYS A 81 8.13 7.40 -21.11
N LYS A 82 7.89 6.46 -20.19
CA LYS A 82 6.77 6.49 -19.25
C LYS A 82 6.87 7.70 -18.32
N PHE A 83 8.07 7.92 -17.80
CA PHE A 83 8.37 9.08 -16.96
C PHE A 83 8.16 10.40 -17.69
N ASP A 84 8.61 10.55 -18.94
CA ASP A 84 8.45 11.76 -19.75
C ASP A 84 6.98 12.08 -20.02
N HIS A 85 6.15 11.04 -20.25
CA HIS A 85 4.71 11.20 -20.36
C HIS A 85 4.11 11.76 -19.06
N VAL A 86 4.47 11.20 -17.92
CA VAL A 86 4.02 11.67 -16.59
C VAL A 86 4.46 13.11 -16.33
N ILE A 87 5.75 13.44 -16.53
CA ILE A 87 6.31 14.78 -16.30
C ILE A 87 5.63 15.82 -17.21
N SER A 88 5.36 15.47 -18.45
CA SER A 88 4.63 16.36 -19.38
C SER A 88 3.25 16.73 -18.82
N ASN A 89 2.52 15.76 -18.30
CA ASN A 89 1.21 15.98 -17.69
C ASN A 89 1.30 16.80 -16.38
N LEU A 90 2.30 16.55 -15.54
CA LEU A 90 2.53 17.31 -14.32
C LEU A 90 2.85 18.78 -14.63
N ARG A 91 3.72 19.04 -15.60
CA ARG A 91 4.07 20.40 -16.04
C ARG A 91 2.91 21.14 -16.72
N ALA A 92 2.01 20.40 -17.35
CA ALA A 92 0.78 20.96 -17.92
C ALA A 92 -0.30 21.24 -16.85
N GLY A 93 -0.07 20.87 -15.58
CA GLY A 93 -1.03 21.05 -14.48
C GLY A 93 -2.17 20.03 -14.45
N ASN A 94 -2.07 18.93 -15.20
CA ASN A 94 -3.10 17.88 -15.25
C ASN A 94 -3.11 17.03 -13.97
N SER A 95 -2.00 17.01 -13.22
CA SER A 95 -1.86 16.39 -11.90
C SER A 95 -0.77 17.10 -11.10
N PHE A 96 -0.73 16.90 -9.79
CA PHE A 96 0.31 17.43 -8.90
C PHE A 96 1.29 16.35 -8.43
N LEU A 97 0.81 15.12 -8.35
CA LEU A 97 1.55 13.94 -7.95
C LEU A 97 1.00 12.74 -8.73
N VAL A 98 1.87 11.94 -9.31
CA VAL A 98 1.51 10.69 -10.00
C VAL A 98 2.37 9.57 -9.45
N ASN A 99 1.77 8.52 -8.94
CA ASN A 99 2.52 7.30 -8.61
C ASN A 99 2.74 6.49 -9.90
N LEU A 100 3.98 6.47 -10.39
CA LEU A 100 4.38 5.69 -11.56
C LEU A 100 5.00 4.37 -11.12
N SER A 101 4.55 3.28 -11.71
CA SER A 101 5.03 1.94 -11.35
C SER A 101 5.49 1.12 -12.56
N ALA A 102 6.27 0.08 -12.28
CA ALA A 102 6.73 -0.86 -13.28
C ALA A 102 6.71 -2.30 -12.77
N PRO A 103 6.38 -3.28 -13.63
CA PRO A 103 6.54 -4.69 -13.34
C PRO A 103 8.00 -5.09 -13.52
N THR A 104 8.53 -5.89 -12.58
CA THR A 104 9.88 -6.46 -12.64
C THR A 104 9.77 -7.97 -12.54
N PRO A 105 10.05 -8.73 -13.60
CA PRO A 105 10.21 -10.17 -13.50
C PRO A 105 11.28 -10.54 -12.49
N ILE A 106 10.99 -11.52 -11.65
CA ILE A 106 11.93 -12.04 -10.66
C ILE A 106 12.05 -13.56 -10.77
N GLN A 107 13.20 -14.07 -10.34
CA GLN A 107 13.44 -15.50 -10.18
C GLN A 107 13.90 -15.76 -8.75
N THR A 108 13.31 -16.75 -8.10
CA THR A 108 13.66 -17.18 -6.76
C THR A 108 13.34 -18.67 -6.59
N ASN A 109 14.04 -19.33 -5.66
CA ASN A 109 13.74 -20.69 -5.25
C ASN A 109 12.72 -20.75 -4.09
N LEU A 110 12.16 -19.62 -3.69
CA LEU A 110 11.12 -19.53 -2.67
C LEU A 110 9.73 -19.54 -3.30
N SER A 111 8.80 -20.22 -2.67
CA SER A 111 7.38 -20.09 -2.97
C SER A 111 6.82 -18.76 -2.44
N LEU A 112 5.67 -18.33 -2.96
CA LEU A 112 4.96 -17.16 -2.42
C LEU A 112 4.53 -17.38 -0.94
N ALA A 113 4.31 -18.63 -0.53
CA ALA A 113 4.00 -18.99 0.85
C ALA A 113 5.23 -18.80 1.77
N ASP A 114 6.42 -19.21 1.33
CA ASP A 114 7.65 -18.99 2.09
C ASP A 114 7.92 -17.49 2.29
N ILE A 115 7.73 -16.69 1.24
CA ILE A 115 7.87 -15.23 1.31
C ILE A 115 6.88 -14.64 2.32
N PHE A 116 5.63 -15.11 2.34
CA PHE A 116 4.63 -14.69 3.31
C PHE A 116 5.03 -15.04 4.74
N GLU A 117 5.45 -16.28 4.99
CA GLU A 117 5.75 -16.79 6.32
C GLU A 117 6.98 -16.11 6.94
N HIS A 118 8.00 -15.83 6.13
CA HIS A 118 9.28 -15.29 6.58
C HIS A 118 9.38 -13.75 6.52
N SER A 119 8.38 -13.08 5.96
CA SER A 119 8.30 -11.62 6.01
C SER A 119 7.97 -11.12 7.41
N ASP A 120 8.63 -10.03 7.84
CA ASP A 120 8.33 -9.32 9.09
C ASP A 120 7.46 -8.08 8.86
N ALA A 121 6.97 -7.86 7.65
CA ALA A 121 6.09 -6.73 7.35
C ALA A 121 4.81 -6.77 8.22
N PRO A 122 4.32 -5.61 8.70
CA PRO A 122 3.14 -5.57 9.56
C PRO A 122 1.86 -6.04 8.86
N TYR A 123 1.76 -5.83 7.54
CA TYR A 123 0.59 -6.24 6.77
C TYR A 123 1.01 -7.21 5.69
N ARG A 124 0.65 -8.48 5.87
CA ARG A 124 0.97 -9.56 4.93
C ARG A 124 -0.30 -10.28 4.49
N PHE A 125 -0.37 -10.54 3.20
CA PHE A 125 -1.46 -11.30 2.61
C PHE A 125 -0.92 -12.24 1.55
N TRP A 126 -1.32 -13.49 1.59
CA TRP A 126 -1.02 -14.49 0.58
C TRP A 126 -2.31 -15.11 0.06
N LYS A 127 -2.44 -15.14 -1.24
CA LYS A 127 -3.50 -15.86 -1.95
C LYS A 127 -2.84 -16.92 -2.81
N LYS A 128 -3.18 -18.18 -2.54
CA LYS A 128 -2.57 -19.35 -3.19
C LYS A 128 -2.55 -19.17 -4.70
N ASP A 129 -1.40 -19.48 -5.32
CA ASP A 129 -1.15 -19.45 -6.75
C ASP A 129 -1.37 -18.09 -7.44
N HIS A 130 -1.71 -17.04 -6.69
CA HIS A 130 -1.97 -15.71 -7.23
C HIS A 130 -0.91 -14.68 -6.83
N PHE A 131 -0.78 -14.38 -5.54
CA PHE A 131 0.16 -13.33 -5.10
C PHE A 131 0.54 -13.43 -3.63
N VAL A 132 1.61 -12.73 -3.28
CA VAL A 132 1.95 -12.34 -1.91
C VAL A 132 2.15 -10.82 -1.83
N CYS A 133 1.65 -10.23 -0.74
CA CYS A 133 1.85 -8.83 -0.39
C CYS A 133 2.48 -8.74 1.01
N PHE A 134 3.45 -7.80 1.20
CA PHE A 134 4.12 -7.57 2.47
C PHE A 134 4.33 -6.07 2.71
N SER A 135 3.24 -5.38 2.95
CA SER A 135 3.17 -3.93 3.01
C SER A 135 3.53 -3.35 4.39
N PRO A 136 4.25 -2.22 4.44
CA PRO A 136 4.41 -1.43 5.65
C PRO A 136 3.36 -0.33 5.81
N GLU A 137 2.55 -0.03 4.77
CA GLU A 137 1.77 1.20 4.68
C GLU A 137 0.33 1.01 5.13
N ILE A 138 -0.06 1.73 6.18
CA ILE A 138 -1.43 1.82 6.66
C ILE A 138 -2.24 2.68 5.68
N PHE A 139 -3.42 2.21 5.28
CA PHE A 139 -4.37 3.03 4.54
C PHE A 139 -5.24 3.85 5.49
N ILE A 140 -6.11 3.20 6.24
CA ILE A 140 -6.91 3.82 7.31
C ILE A 140 -7.07 2.88 8.51
N LYS A 141 -7.26 3.49 9.68
CA LYS A 141 -7.72 2.83 10.91
C LYS A 141 -8.99 3.49 11.39
N ILE A 142 -9.95 2.69 11.88
CA ILE A 142 -11.13 3.19 12.56
C ILE A 142 -11.21 2.51 13.92
N LYS A 143 -11.26 3.33 14.97
CA LYS A 143 -11.40 2.88 16.35
C LYS A 143 -12.80 3.18 16.87
N GLU A 144 -13.38 2.20 17.55
CA GLU A 144 -14.69 2.32 18.21
C GLU A 144 -15.84 2.76 17.25
N GLY A 145 -15.67 2.51 15.92
CA GLY A 145 -16.63 2.99 14.92
C GLY A 145 -16.77 4.52 14.83
N LYS A 146 -15.84 5.28 15.42
CA LYS A 146 -15.95 6.74 15.57
C LYS A 146 -14.74 7.51 15.06
N PHE A 147 -13.54 7.08 15.40
CA PHE A 147 -12.31 7.81 15.09
C PHE A 147 -11.63 7.17 13.89
N ILE A 148 -11.53 7.90 12.78
CA ILE A 148 -10.78 7.49 11.59
C ILE A 148 -9.42 8.16 11.58
N SER A 149 -8.38 7.44 11.19
CA SER A 149 -7.03 7.99 11.02
C SER A 149 -6.29 7.37 9.84
N SER A 150 -5.36 8.14 9.26
CA SER A 150 -4.42 7.69 8.23
C SER A 150 -3.02 8.21 8.54
N PHE A 151 -1.99 7.50 8.06
CA PHE A 151 -0.60 7.71 8.46
C PHE A 151 0.29 7.84 7.23
N PRO A 152 0.20 8.97 6.49
CA PRO A 152 1.07 9.18 5.33
C PRO A 152 2.54 9.24 5.73
N MET A 153 3.37 8.56 4.94
CA MET A 153 4.80 8.45 5.13
C MET A 153 5.52 8.98 3.89
N LYS A 154 6.51 9.86 4.08
CA LYS A 154 7.33 10.39 2.98
C LYS A 154 8.69 10.81 3.51
N GLY A 155 9.73 10.37 2.82
CA GLY A 155 11.11 10.62 3.22
C GLY A 155 11.66 9.57 4.20
N THR A 156 12.80 9.02 3.84
CA THR A 156 13.51 8.01 4.64
C THR A 156 15.00 8.28 4.57
N ILE A 157 15.69 8.20 5.71
CA ILE A 157 17.12 8.43 5.80
C ILE A 157 17.78 7.39 6.71
N ASP A 158 19.06 7.08 6.46
CA ASP A 158 19.82 6.18 7.33
C ASP A 158 20.06 6.83 8.69
N ALA A 159 19.65 6.15 9.77
CA ALA A 159 19.81 6.64 11.13
C ALA A 159 21.28 6.71 11.59
N ALA A 160 22.21 6.05 10.90
CA ALA A 160 23.64 6.09 11.19
C ALA A 160 24.32 7.38 10.73
N LEU A 161 23.67 8.15 9.86
CA LEU A 161 24.19 9.43 9.42
C LEU A 161 24.21 10.44 10.58
N SER A 162 25.30 11.21 10.67
CA SER A 162 25.38 12.29 11.63
C SER A 162 24.26 13.29 11.40
N ASP A 163 23.49 13.59 12.45
CA ASP A 163 22.36 14.52 12.42
C ASP A 163 21.20 14.14 11.46
N ALA A 164 21.02 12.85 11.21
CA ALA A 164 20.04 12.31 10.25
C ALA A 164 18.63 12.89 10.43
N GLN A 165 18.19 13.08 11.69
CA GLN A 165 16.87 13.62 11.97
C GLN A 165 16.71 15.06 11.48
N ASN A 166 17.67 15.94 11.76
CA ASN A 166 17.60 17.31 11.30
C ASN A 166 17.76 17.41 9.79
N LEU A 167 18.63 16.58 9.19
CA LEU A 167 18.81 16.53 7.75
C LEU A 167 17.48 16.25 7.02
N ILE A 168 16.77 15.20 7.42
CA ILE A 168 15.50 14.83 6.74
C ILE A 168 14.37 15.82 7.05
N LEU A 169 14.31 16.39 8.26
CA LEU A 169 13.27 17.35 8.62
C LEU A 169 13.50 18.73 8.00
N SER A 170 14.74 19.12 7.72
CA SER A 170 15.09 20.41 7.10
C SER A 170 15.14 20.39 5.58
N ASP A 171 15.04 19.21 4.93
CA ASP A 171 15.03 19.11 3.47
C ASP A 171 13.77 19.78 2.88
N PRO A 172 13.94 20.84 2.05
CA PRO A 172 12.79 21.58 1.52
C PRO A 172 11.97 20.77 0.51
N LYS A 173 12.60 19.86 -0.26
CA LYS A 173 11.93 19.00 -1.22
C LYS A 173 11.05 18.00 -0.48
N GLU A 174 11.63 17.26 0.46
CA GLU A 174 10.90 16.28 1.29
C GLU A 174 9.76 16.96 2.07
N SER A 175 10.00 18.17 2.57
CA SER A 175 8.97 18.96 3.27
C SER A 175 7.79 19.31 2.37
N ALA A 176 8.04 19.77 1.15
CA ALA A 176 6.98 20.13 0.19
C ALA A 176 6.20 18.89 -0.29
N GLU A 177 6.88 17.79 -0.57
CA GLU A 177 6.24 16.54 -0.95
C GLU A 177 5.39 15.97 0.19
N HIS A 178 5.89 16.03 1.43
CA HIS A 178 5.15 15.59 2.62
C HIS A 178 3.91 16.46 2.87
N ALA A 179 4.01 17.77 2.73
CA ALA A 179 2.86 18.67 2.85
C ALA A 179 1.78 18.35 1.80
N THR A 180 2.18 18.04 0.57
CA THR A 180 1.26 17.67 -0.52
C THR A 180 0.51 16.38 -0.19
N ILE A 181 1.19 15.35 0.30
CA ILE A 181 0.53 14.08 0.65
C ILE A 181 -0.38 14.22 1.87
N VAL A 182 0.01 15.04 2.87
CA VAL A 182 -0.84 15.32 4.04
C VAL A 182 -2.12 16.03 3.63
N ASP A 183 -2.06 17.01 2.75
CA ASP A 183 -3.25 17.71 2.27
C ASP A 183 -4.15 16.79 1.44
N LEU A 184 -3.58 15.97 0.57
CA LEU A 184 -4.31 14.95 -0.18
C LEU A 184 -5.08 14.01 0.73
N ILE A 185 -4.43 13.46 1.77
CA ILE A 185 -5.09 12.53 2.70
C ILE A 185 -6.13 13.24 3.58
N ARG A 186 -5.92 14.50 3.97
CA ARG A 186 -6.96 15.30 4.63
C ARG A 186 -8.21 15.41 3.76
N ASN A 187 -8.03 15.71 2.48
CA ASN A 187 -9.14 15.79 1.53
C ASN A 187 -9.86 14.43 1.39
N ASP A 188 -9.10 13.33 1.29
CA ASP A 188 -9.68 12.00 1.21
C ASP A 188 -10.52 11.67 2.46
N LEU A 189 -9.99 11.88 3.66
CA LEU A 189 -10.74 11.62 4.89
C LEU A 189 -11.99 12.51 5.05
N SER A 190 -11.95 13.75 4.51
CA SER A 190 -13.09 14.66 4.53
C SER A 190 -14.29 14.19 3.71
N ILE A 191 -14.12 13.19 2.85
CA ILE A 191 -15.23 12.57 2.10
C ILE A 191 -16.14 11.73 3.02
N VAL A 192 -15.57 11.19 4.11
CA VAL A 192 -16.26 10.24 5.00
C VAL A 192 -16.33 10.69 6.45
N ALA A 193 -15.65 11.76 6.84
CA ALA A 193 -15.60 12.27 8.20
C ALA A 193 -16.14 13.70 8.30
N ASP A 194 -16.89 14.01 9.35
CA ASP A 194 -17.46 15.33 9.60
C ASP A 194 -16.41 16.36 10.01
N LYS A 195 -15.34 15.90 10.66
CA LYS A 195 -14.23 16.75 11.10
C LYS A 195 -12.91 16.02 10.84
N VAL A 196 -11.95 16.73 10.23
CA VAL A 196 -10.59 16.21 9.93
C VAL A 196 -9.56 17.23 10.38
N TRP A 197 -8.47 16.74 11.01
CA TRP A 197 -7.34 17.56 11.44
C TRP A 197 -6.03 16.78 11.36
N VAL A 198 -4.90 17.48 11.40
CA VAL A 198 -3.59 16.87 11.54
C VAL A 198 -3.31 16.69 13.02
N GLU A 199 -3.26 15.47 13.49
CA GLU A 199 -2.99 15.11 14.89
C GLU A 199 -1.50 15.25 15.22
N ARG A 200 -0.65 14.73 14.35
CA ARG A 200 0.80 14.86 14.46
C ARG A 200 1.39 15.15 13.08
N TYR A 201 2.21 16.18 12.99
CA TYR A 201 2.83 16.59 11.73
C TYR A 201 4.34 16.33 11.72
N ARG A 202 4.82 15.59 10.71
CA ARG A 202 6.23 15.30 10.43
C ARG A 202 7.00 14.80 11.68
N TYR A 203 6.50 13.77 12.32
CA TYR A 203 7.23 13.06 13.37
C TYR A 203 8.12 11.96 12.78
N ILE A 204 9.12 11.54 13.56
CA ILE A 204 10.07 10.52 13.13
C ILE A 204 9.68 9.16 13.67
N ASP A 205 9.49 8.20 12.76
CA ASP A 205 9.42 6.77 13.06
C ASP A 205 10.79 6.13 12.85
N ARG A 206 11.15 5.21 13.74
CA ARG A 206 12.35 4.39 13.58
C ARG A 206 11.97 3.03 13.03
N ILE A 207 12.54 2.69 11.87
CA ILE A 207 12.29 1.43 11.19
C ILE A 207 13.57 0.59 11.28
N ASN A 208 13.49 -0.52 12.01
CA ASN A 208 14.58 -1.49 12.04
C ASN A 208 14.47 -2.38 10.80
N THR A 209 15.48 -2.33 9.94
CA THR A 209 15.62 -3.25 8.81
C THR A 209 16.67 -4.33 9.15
N ASN A 210 16.89 -5.25 8.22
CA ASN A 210 17.88 -6.31 8.42
C ASN A 210 19.31 -5.78 8.53
N ASP A 211 19.62 -4.71 7.77
CA ASP A 211 20.99 -4.21 7.63
C ASP A 211 21.22 -2.93 8.40
N LYS A 212 20.17 -2.15 8.69
CA LYS A 212 20.31 -0.83 9.30
C LYS A 212 19.01 -0.33 9.94
N VAL A 213 19.14 0.75 10.70
CA VAL A 213 17.99 1.51 11.22
C VAL A 213 17.73 2.69 10.30
N LEU A 214 16.47 2.84 9.88
CA LEU A 214 16.03 3.99 9.09
C LEU A 214 15.18 4.92 9.94
N LEU A 215 15.30 6.22 9.68
CA LEU A 215 14.35 7.23 10.16
C LEU A 215 13.39 7.55 9.02
N GLN A 216 12.09 7.51 9.31
CA GLN A 216 11.04 7.83 8.36
C GLN A 216 10.19 8.99 8.87
N VAL A 217 9.89 9.95 8.01
CA VAL A 217 8.98 11.04 8.34
C VAL A 217 7.56 10.59 8.09
N SER A 218 6.74 10.67 9.13
CA SER A 218 5.31 10.31 9.11
C SER A 218 4.47 11.48 9.62
N SER A 219 3.20 11.48 9.25
CA SER A 219 2.18 12.33 9.90
C SER A 219 0.98 11.47 10.26
N GLU A 220 0.19 11.93 11.22
CA GLU A 220 -1.09 11.33 11.57
C GLU A 220 -2.20 12.33 11.27
N ILE A 221 -3.13 11.92 10.44
CA ILE A 221 -4.32 12.69 10.11
C ILE A 221 -5.50 11.95 10.73
N ALA A 222 -6.25 12.64 11.56
CA ALA A 222 -7.36 12.08 12.28
C ALA A 222 -8.67 12.74 11.86
N GLY A 223 -9.77 12.03 12.06
CA GLY A 223 -11.12 12.55 11.83
C GLY A 223 -12.15 11.88 12.70
N ILE A 224 -13.35 12.47 12.74
CA ILE A 224 -14.52 11.94 13.42
C ILE A 224 -15.54 11.54 12.35
N LEU A 225 -15.92 10.26 12.34
CA LEU A 225 -17.00 9.78 11.49
C LEU A 225 -18.35 10.38 11.91
N PRO A 226 -19.33 10.49 10.99
CA PRO A 226 -20.67 10.97 11.31
C PRO A 226 -21.30 10.19 12.46
N GLU A 227 -22.08 10.88 13.30
CA GLU A 227 -22.75 10.25 14.46
C GLU A 227 -23.68 9.08 14.07
N ASN A 228 -24.23 9.13 12.86
CA ASN A 228 -25.09 8.07 12.33
C ASN A 228 -24.31 6.92 11.65
N PHE A 229 -22.98 6.95 11.63
CA PHE A 229 -22.19 5.83 11.12
C PHE A 229 -22.38 4.62 12.03
N ASN A 230 -22.85 3.54 11.47
CA ASN A 230 -23.22 2.33 12.20
C ASN A 230 -22.55 1.06 11.62
N GLY A 231 -21.34 1.21 11.07
CA GLY A 231 -20.58 0.08 10.54
C GLY A 231 -20.73 -0.17 9.05
N GLU A 232 -21.16 0.81 8.26
CA GLU A 232 -21.26 0.73 6.81
C GLU A 232 -19.87 0.82 6.14
N TYR A 233 -18.99 -0.11 6.51
CA TYR A 233 -17.59 -0.12 6.05
C TYR A 233 -17.43 -0.29 4.54
N GLY A 234 -18.36 -1.01 3.89
CA GLY A 234 -18.35 -1.18 2.43
C GLY A 234 -18.55 0.13 1.70
N ASP A 235 -19.50 0.94 2.13
CA ASP A 235 -19.72 2.28 1.56
C ASP A 235 -18.57 3.23 1.88
N LEU A 236 -18.03 3.16 3.10
CA LEU A 236 -16.92 4.01 3.53
C LEU A 236 -15.66 3.74 2.71
N ILE A 237 -15.23 2.47 2.59
CA ILE A 237 -14.00 2.12 1.89
C ILE A 237 -14.07 2.48 0.40
N MET A 238 -15.20 2.21 -0.25
CA MET A 238 -15.39 2.48 -1.67
C MET A 238 -15.39 3.97 -2.00
N LYS A 239 -15.80 4.85 -1.07
CA LYS A 239 -15.69 6.32 -1.23
C LYS A 239 -14.25 6.82 -1.19
N LEU A 240 -13.36 6.16 -0.46
CA LEU A 240 -11.96 6.55 -0.30
C LEU A 240 -11.07 6.09 -1.45
N LEU A 241 -11.49 5.07 -2.21
CA LEU A 241 -10.69 4.48 -3.28
C LEU A 241 -10.72 5.28 -4.59
N PRO A 242 -9.63 5.18 -5.40
CA PRO A 242 -8.35 4.57 -5.05
C PRO A 242 -7.61 5.36 -3.98
N ALA A 243 -6.71 4.72 -3.23
CA ALA A 243 -5.95 5.40 -2.19
C ALA A 243 -5.08 6.52 -2.79
N GLY A 244 -5.19 7.73 -2.23
CA GLY A 244 -4.50 8.91 -2.76
C GLY A 244 -2.98 8.80 -2.70
N SER A 245 -2.43 8.16 -1.65
CA SER A 245 -0.98 8.00 -1.46
C SER A 245 -0.28 7.24 -2.59
N ILE A 246 -1.00 6.33 -3.26
CA ILE A 246 -0.45 5.47 -4.33
C ILE A 246 -1.08 5.77 -5.70
N THR A 247 -1.91 6.77 -5.79
CA THR A 247 -2.48 7.25 -7.05
C THR A 247 -1.91 8.63 -7.36
N GLY A 248 -2.20 9.60 -6.52
CA GLY A 248 -1.91 11.01 -6.68
C GLY A 248 -3.18 11.86 -6.74
N ALA A 249 -3.04 13.11 -7.15
CA ALA A 249 -4.15 14.07 -7.18
C ALA A 249 -4.07 15.05 -8.37
N PRO A 250 -5.24 15.45 -8.94
CA PRO A 250 -6.60 14.94 -8.69
C PRO A 250 -6.79 13.49 -9.17
N LYS A 251 -7.53 12.66 -8.44
CA LYS A 251 -7.64 11.21 -8.71
C LYS A 251 -8.08 10.88 -10.15
N PRO A 252 -9.14 11.46 -10.74
CA PRO A 252 -9.60 11.05 -12.07
C PRO A 252 -8.57 11.33 -13.19
N SER A 253 -7.95 12.50 -13.22
CA SER A 253 -6.93 12.84 -14.21
C SER A 253 -5.66 12.01 -13.99
N THR A 254 -5.29 11.77 -12.74
CA THR A 254 -4.11 10.97 -12.39
C THR A 254 -4.27 9.50 -12.78
N GLN A 255 -5.44 8.88 -12.55
CA GLN A 255 -5.71 7.52 -13.01
C GLN A 255 -5.58 7.37 -14.53
N ARG A 256 -6.07 8.37 -15.30
CA ARG A 256 -5.91 8.39 -16.75
C ARG A 256 -4.43 8.44 -17.15
N ILE A 257 -3.65 9.35 -16.54
CA ILE A 257 -2.21 9.49 -16.82
C ILE A 257 -1.48 8.17 -16.51
N ILE A 258 -1.81 7.52 -15.39
CA ILE A 258 -1.25 6.23 -15.01
C ILE A 258 -1.57 5.15 -16.05
N SER A 259 -2.82 5.04 -16.48
CA SER A 259 -3.24 4.04 -17.47
C SER A 259 -2.58 4.24 -18.83
N GLU A 260 -2.34 5.49 -19.24
CA GLU A 260 -1.64 5.84 -20.47
C GLU A 260 -0.13 5.57 -20.41
N ALA A 261 0.48 5.75 -19.21
CA ALA A 261 1.92 5.61 -19.01
C ALA A 261 2.37 4.16 -18.74
N GLU A 262 1.62 3.41 -17.95
CA GLU A 262 2.10 2.11 -17.42
C GLU A 262 1.95 0.96 -18.42
N GLU A 263 0.95 0.96 -19.27
CA GLU A 263 0.72 -0.07 -20.31
C GLU A 263 0.58 -1.51 -19.74
N TYR A 264 0.22 -1.65 -18.44
CA TYR A 264 -0.05 -2.93 -17.80
C TYR A 264 -1.15 -2.79 -16.71
N GLU A 265 -1.78 -3.89 -16.35
CA GLU A 265 -2.80 -3.88 -15.28
C GLU A 265 -2.15 -4.00 -13.90
N ARG A 266 -2.43 -3.05 -13.02
CA ARG A 266 -1.99 -3.12 -11.62
C ARG A 266 -2.64 -4.28 -10.87
N GLY A 267 -3.90 -4.60 -11.15
CA GLY A 267 -4.66 -5.63 -10.44
C GLY A 267 -4.81 -5.26 -8.96
N TYR A 268 -4.43 -6.17 -8.06
CA TYR A 268 -4.43 -5.89 -6.61
C TYR A 268 -3.23 -5.07 -6.13
N TYR A 269 -2.16 -4.98 -6.89
CA TYR A 269 -1.07 -4.05 -6.57
C TYR A 269 -1.60 -2.61 -6.51
N THR A 270 -1.25 -1.87 -5.46
CA THR A 270 -1.78 -0.55 -5.13
C THR A 270 -3.29 -0.51 -4.83
N GLY A 271 -3.91 -1.66 -4.69
CA GLY A 271 -5.22 -1.79 -4.06
C GLY A 271 -5.12 -1.73 -2.53
N VAL A 272 -6.18 -2.14 -1.86
CA VAL A 272 -6.27 -2.10 -0.40
C VAL A 272 -6.67 -3.48 0.14
N MET A 273 -6.00 -3.89 1.22
CA MET A 273 -6.38 -5.03 2.05
C MET A 273 -6.73 -4.56 3.45
N GLY A 274 -7.62 -5.26 4.13
CA GLY A 274 -7.96 -4.87 5.49
C GLY A 274 -8.82 -5.89 6.21
N TYR A 275 -9.12 -5.57 7.47
CA TYR A 275 -9.95 -6.37 8.34
C TYR A 275 -10.82 -5.52 9.26
N PHE A 276 -11.85 -6.15 9.77
CA PHE A 276 -12.66 -5.71 10.90
C PHE A 276 -12.69 -6.84 11.92
N ASP A 277 -12.35 -6.57 13.18
CA ASP A 277 -12.28 -7.58 14.24
C ASP A 277 -13.57 -7.74 15.05
N GLY A 278 -14.60 -6.95 14.69
CA GLY A 278 -15.86 -6.82 15.44
C GLY A 278 -15.97 -5.50 16.22
N GLU A 279 -14.87 -4.77 16.35
CA GLU A 279 -14.79 -3.47 17.05
C GLU A 279 -13.99 -2.43 16.27
N ASN A 280 -12.80 -2.79 15.81
CA ASN A 280 -11.87 -1.92 15.12
C ASN A 280 -11.73 -2.34 13.66
N PHE A 281 -11.57 -1.35 12.77
CA PHE A 281 -11.30 -1.57 11.37
C PHE A 281 -9.88 -1.07 11.05
N GLU A 282 -9.11 -1.88 10.35
CA GLU A 282 -7.76 -1.49 9.93
C GLU A 282 -7.49 -1.98 8.51
N SER A 283 -6.81 -1.15 7.72
CA SER A 283 -6.48 -1.47 6.33
C SER A 283 -5.11 -0.95 5.93
N ALA A 284 -4.54 -1.58 4.92
CA ALA A 284 -3.23 -1.28 4.38
C ALA A 284 -3.27 -1.20 2.85
N VAL A 285 -2.41 -0.36 2.29
CA VAL A 285 -2.19 -0.29 0.84
C VAL A 285 -1.39 -1.52 0.40
N MET A 286 -1.76 -2.13 -0.71
CA MET A 286 -1.08 -3.33 -1.23
C MET A 286 0.14 -2.94 -2.06
N ILE A 287 1.24 -2.63 -1.39
CA ILE A 287 2.57 -2.42 -1.97
C ILE A 287 3.54 -3.51 -1.50
N ARG A 288 4.74 -3.58 -2.09
CA ARG A 288 5.63 -4.74 -1.91
C ARG A 288 4.88 -6.02 -2.29
N TYR A 289 4.66 -6.17 -3.57
CA TYR A 289 3.68 -7.10 -4.11
C TYR A 289 4.33 -7.98 -5.18
N ILE A 290 4.19 -9.28 -5.04
CA ILE A 290 4.67 -10.27 -6.02
C ILE A 290 3.47 -11.05 -6.53
N GLU A 291 3.25 -11.02 -7.83
CA GLU A 291 2.18 -11.74 -8.52
C GLU A 291 2.73 -12.94 -9.29
N ASN A 292 1.98 -14.04 -9.26
CA ASN A 292 2.25 -15.17 -10.13
C ASN A 292 1.39 -15.05 -11.40
N GLN A 293 2.03 -14.78 -12.51
CA GLN A 293 1.41 -14.73 -13.82
C GLN A 293 1.78 -16.01 -14.62
N ASN A 294 0.95 -17.05 -14.50
CA ASN A 294 1.14 -18.32 -15.19
C ASN A 294 2.53 -18.97 -14.95
N GLY A 295 2.99 -18.95 -13.71
CA GLY A 295 4.28 -19.51 -13.32
C GLY A 295 5.44 -18.49 -13.33
N ASN A 296 5.23 -17.30 -13.87
CA ASN A 296 6.23 -16.22 -13.84
C ASN A 296 5.95 -15.29 -12.66
N LEU A 297 6.95 -15.07 -11.82
CA LEU A 297 6.82 -14.16 -10.69
C LEU A 297 7.16 -12.73 -11.11
N ILE A 298 6.23 -11.82 -10.88
CA ILE A 298 6.34 -10.41 -11.22
C ILE A 298 6.25 -9.58 -9.94
N PHE A 299 7.34 -8.91 -9.59
CA PHE A 299 7.34 -7.90 -8.53
C PHE A 299 6.86 -6.57 -9.10
N LYS A 300 5.85 -5.96 -8.49
CA LYS A 300 5.36 -4.63 -8.86
C LYS A 300 5.88 -3.59 -7.88
N SER A 301 6.52 -2.54 -8.37
CA SER A 301 7.07 -1.46 -7.57
C SER A 301 6.82 -0.11 -8.24
N GLY A 302 6.73 0.96 -7.45
CA GLY A 302 6.46 2.30 -7.95
C GLY A 302 6.93 3.39 -7.00
N GLY A 303 6.92 4.62 -7.49
CA GLY A 303 7.29 5.82 -6.76
C GLY A 303 6.42 7.02 -7.15
N GLY A 304 6.34 8.00 -6.26
CA GLY A 304 5.60 9.24 -6.49
C GLY A 304 6.41 10.22 -7.31
N ILE A 305 5.94 10.55 -8.50
CA ILE A 305 6.55 11.52 -9.42
C ILE A 305 5.92 12.88 -9.22
N THR A 306 6.76 13.89 -9.03
CA THR A 306 6.38 15.31 -8.98
C THR A 306 7.06 16.06 -10.13
N ALA A 307 6.69 17.33 -10.36
CA ALA A 307 7.28 18.13 -11.43
C ALA A 307 8.80 18.34 -11.30
N SER A 308 9.37 18.14 -10.10
CA SER A 308 10.80 18.25 -9.79
C SER A 308 11.55 16.90 -9.83
N SER A 309 10.86 15.79 -10.02
CA SER A 309 11.47 14.46 -10.08
C SER A 309 12.43 14.31 -11.26
N GLN A 310 13.43 13.44 -11.08
CA GLN A 310 14.41 13.09 -12.11
C GLN A 310 14.33 11.60 -12.43
N ALA A 311 14.19 11.26 -13.69
CA ALA A 311 13.95 9.90 -14.15
C ALA A 311 14.95 8.86 -13.62
N ILE A 312 16.23 9.20 -13.59
CA ILE A 312 17.27 8.27 -13.13
C ILE A 312 17.14 7.94 -11.64
N HIS A 313 16.78 8.91 -10.81
CA HIS A 313 16.60 8.71 -9.37
C HIS A 313 15.34 7.88 -9.10
N GLU A 314 14.23 8.22 -9.75
CA GLU A 314 12.97 7.49 -9.60
C GLU A 314 13.07 6.05 -10.14
N TYR A 315 13.81 5.85 -11.24
CA TYR A 315 14.11 4.52 -11.77
C TYR A 315 14.93 3.68 -10.79
N GLN A 316 15.97 4.26 -10.18
CA GLN A 316 16.75 3.56 -9.17
C GLN A 316 15.88 3.21 -7.96
N GLU A 317 15.02 4.12 -7.51
CA GLU A 317 14.11 3.91 -6.38
C GLU A 317 13.17 2.72 -6.62
N ILE A 318 12.57 2.59 -7.81
CA ILE A 318 11.68 1.45 -8.08
C ILE A 318 12.46 0.12 -8.14
N ILE A 319 13.71 0.12 -8.60
CA ILE A 319 14.58 -1.06 -8.60
C ILE A 319 14.96 -1.47 -7.17
N ASP A 320 15.30 -0.50 -6.32
CA ASP A 320 15.68 -0.73 -4.93
C ASP A 320 14.53 -1.27 -4.08
N LYS A 321 13.29 -0.95 -4.47
CA LYS A 321 12.07 -1.49 -3.86
C LYS A 321 11.80 -2.96 -4.19
N VAL A 322 12.51 -3.54 -5.16
CA VAL A 322 12.37 -4.96 -5.53
C VAL A 322 13.36 -5.80 -4.72
N TYR A 323 12.85 -6.44 -3.66
CA TYR A 323 13.63 -7.28 -2.73
C TYR A 323 12.74 -8.35 -2.08
N LEU A 324 13.35 -9.37 -1.50
CA LEU A 324 12.64 -10.35 -0.67
C LEU A 324 12.69 -9.93 0.80
N PRO A 325 11.54 -9.91 1.52
CA PRO A 325 11.45 -9.43 2.91
C PRO A 325 11.88 -10.50 3.91
N ILE A 326 12.98 -11.18 3.66
CA ILE A 326 13.43 -12.35 4.42
C ILE A 326 14.72 -11.99 5.15
N ARG A 327 14.75 -12.21 6.47
CA ARG A 327 15.98 -12.10 7.24
C ARG A 327 16.89 -13.28 6.92
N HIS A 328 18.09 -13.02 6.47
CA HIS A 328 19.14 -14.03 6.52
C HIS A 328 19.41 -14.31 8.00
N ALA A 329 19.31 -15.58 8.41
CA ALA A 329 19.89 -15.99 9.67
C ALA A 329 21.40 -15.76 9.54
N SER A 330 21.92 -14.73 10.24
CA SER A 330 23.35 -14.45 10.38
C SER A 330 23.99 -15.47 11.27
#